data_8dfc1d24f7aaacb6fb6eb9ba612c67c6
#
_entry.id   8dfc1d24f7aaacb6fb6eb9ba612c67c6
#
_cell.length_a   1.000
_cell.length_b   1.000
_cell.length_c   1.000
_cell.angle_alpha   90.00
_cell.angle_beta   90.00
_cell.angle_gamma   90.00
#
_symmetry.space_group_name_H-M   'P 1'
#
loop_
_entity.id
_entity.type
_entity.pdbx_description
1 polymer ?
#
loop_
_entity_poly.entity_id
_entity_poly.type
_entity_poly.pdbx_seq_one_letter_code
_entity_poly.pdbx_strand_id
1 'polypeptide(L)'
;SDSLSSLAIDLKMKGGAREFDNIFIGDDILVEDIGYPDEAKTEQNIQALTRFSENSRIPTYVMLIPTKCAIKQNEAPQAAPLFNQKQFIEQSYNRLLGKATVVDVYPTLFSKLDQDLYYKTAPDLTALGGYYVYEVLAQRLDNTPKPQEDFDIQYITHSYYGKTYQKSAYKDISPDIIALYRYQKNNRNYIVTHNEEYQYTYNTLYPEQMMEVGEDDLSVLLGGDTGDITIRSNLKNENTLLIVGDDSILPVIPFLAAHYSQIRFIDLEQMSAEEIEKIDCSDYQRMLISYSVDTFIHQDVVQKVVYLNTQDQEEMKTIQQAVQP
;
A
#
# COMPACT_ATOMS: atom_id res chain seq x y z
N SER A 1 -8.39 -33.13 -10.17
CA SER A 1 -9.05 -32.00 -10.87
C SER A 1 -8.06 -30.98 -11.40
N ASP A 2 -7.00 -30.67 -10.65
CA ASP A 2 -6.01 -29.63 -11.02
C ASP A 2 -5.20 -30.00 -12.27
N SER A 3 -4.87 -31.27 -12.47
CA SER A 3 -4.11 -31.73 -13.65
C SER A 3 -4.90 -31.61 -14.95
N LEU A 4 -6.21 -31.86 -14.92
CA LEU A 4 -7.07 -31.70 -16.10
C LEU A 4 -7.30 -30.24 -16.46
N SER A 5 -7.43 -29.39 -15.45
CA SER A 5 -7.56 -27.94 -15.57
C SER A 5 -6.28 -27.32 -16.17
N SER A 6 -5.09 -27.75 -15.69
CA SER A 6 -3.81 -27.33 -16.21
C SER A 6 -3.60 -27.74 -17.68
N LEU A 7 -3.95 -29.00 -18.03
CA LEU A 7 -3.87 -29.47 -19.40
C LEU A 7 -4.77 -28.69 -20.36
N ALA A 8 -6.01 -28.38 -19.94
CA ALA A 8 -6.94 -27.60 -20.74
C ALA A 8 -6.41 -26.17 -21.00
N ILE A 9 -5.76 -25.58 -20.01
CA ILE A 9 -5.13 -24.26 -20.16
C ILE A 9 -3.94 -24.31 -21.09
N ASP A 10 -3.07 -25.30 -20.96
CA ASP A 10 -1.93 -25.48 -21.87
C ASP A 10 -2.38 -25.63 -23.33
N LEU A 11 -3.47 -26.36 -23.57
CA LEU A 11 -4.04 -26.49 -24.90
C LEU A 11 -4.59 -25.16 -25.44
N LYS A 12 -5.29 -24.38 -24.61
CA LYS A 12 -5.77 -23.05 -24.98
C LYS A 12 -4.62 -22.08 -25.26
N MET A 13 -3.56 -22.12 -24.50
CA MET A 13 -2.36 -21.30 -24.72
C MET A 13 -1.65 -21.65 -26.03
N LYS A 14 -1.56 -22.93 -26.39
CA LYS A 14 -1.05 -23.37 -27.69
C LYS A 14 -1.91 -22.83 -28.84
N GLY A 15 -3.21 -22.60 -28.59
CA GLY A 15 -4.13 -21.94 -29.50
C GLY A 15 -4.06 -20.41 -29.50
N GLY A 16 -3.17 -19.79 -28.70
CA GLY A 16 -2.97 -18.34 -28.64
C GLY A 16 -3.70 -17.60 -27.51
N ALA A 17 -4.48 -18.29 -26.67
CA ALA A 17 -5.14 -17.66 -25.54
C ALA A 17 -4.11 -17.24 -24.46
N ARG A 18 -4.28 -16.04 -23.88
CA ARG A 18 -3.39 -15.46 -22.85
C ARG A 18 -4.13 -14.88 -21.65
N GLU A 19 -5.45 -15.01 -21.58
CA GLU A 19 -6.28 -14.56 -20.48
C GLU A 19 -7.15 -15.68 -19.97
N PHE A 20 -7.16 -15.89 -18.65
CA PHE A 20 -7.96 -16.87 -17.95
C PHE A 20 -8.40 -16.29 -16.62
N ASP A 21 -9.73 -16.25 -16.36
CA ASP A 21 -10.31 -15.77 -15.10
C ASP A 21 -9.77 -14.38 -14.67
N ASN A 22 -9.74 -13.40 -15.59
CA ASN A 22 -9.20 -12.05 -15.41
C ASN A 22 -7.69 -12.00 -15.13
N ILE A 23 -6.95 -13.08 -15.38
CA ILE A 23 -5.51 -13.09 -15.27
C ILE A 23 -4.90 -13.21 -16.66
N PHE A 24 -4.11 -12.21 -17.04
CA PHE A 24 -3.29 -12.26 -18.26
C PHE A 24 -1.99 -13.00 -17.97
N ILE A 25 -1.59 -13.85 -18.91
CA ILE A 25 -0.31 -14.53 -18.87
C ILE A 25 0.64 -13.81 -19.82
N GLY A 26 1.57 -13.09 -19.23
CA GLY A 26 2.64 -12.38 -19.94
C GLY A 26 3.90 -13.22 -20.08
N ASP A 27 5.03 -12.57 -20.33
CA ASP A 27 6.34 -13.20 -20.38
C ASP A 27 6.83 -13.46 -18.94
N ASP A 28 6.63 -14.69 -18.47
CA ASP A 28 6.93 -15.14 -17.10
C ASP A 28 6.36 -14.20 -16.01
N ILE A 29 5.12 -13.75 -16.21
CA ILE A 29 4.41 -12.91 -15.28
C ILE A 29 2.90 -13.14 -15.38
N LEU A 30 2.23 -13.15 -14.24
CA LEU A 30 0.77 -13.15 -14.15
C LEU A 30 0.29 -11.74 -13.80
N VAL A 31 -0.66 -11.23 -14.57
CA VAL A 31 -1.21 -9.88 -14.38
C VAL A 31 -2.72 -9.98 -14.21
N GLU A 32 -3.21 -9.67 -13.02
CA GLU A 32 -4.65 -9.62 -12.76
C GLU A 32 -5.26 -8.32 -13.27
N ASP A 33 -6.27 -8.41 -14.13
CA ASP A 33 -7.11 -7.29 -14.53
C ASP A 33 -8.07 -6.96 -13.40
N ILE A 34 -7.99 -5.75 -12.85
CA ILE A 34 -8.87 -5.32 -11.76
C ILE A 34 -10.28 -4.95 -12.22
N GLY A 35 -10.52 -4.90 -13.55
CA GLY A 35 -11.81 -4.53 -14.13
C GLY A 35 -12.13 -3.04 -14.02
N TYR A 36 -13.42 -2.71 -14.22
CA TYR A 36 -13.92 -1.34 -14.20
C TYR A 36 -14.47 -0.96 -12.83
N PRO A 37 -14.51 0.34 -12.51
CA PRO A 37 -15.01 0.81 -11.23
C PRO A 37 -16.47 0.41 -10.95
N ASP A 38 -16.76 0.13 -9.68
CA ASP A 38 -18.09 0.34 -9.14
C ASP A 38 -18.28 1.86 -9.02
N GLU A 39 -19.03 2.44 -9.93
CA GLU A 39 -19.13 3.89 -10.06
C GLU A 39 -19.73 4.55 -8.82
N ALA A 40 -20.73 3.94 -8.20
CA ALA A 40 -21.38 4.47 -7.01
C ALA A 40 -20.43 4.47 -5.81
N LYS A 41 -19.74 3.36 -5.55
CA LYS A 41 -18.75 3.28 -4.47
C LYS A 41 -17.59 4.24 -4.70
N THR A 42 -17.08 4.28 -5.92
CA THR A 42 -15.95 5.16 -6.28
C THR A 42 -16.30 6.63 -6.04
N GLU A 43 -17.48 7.07 -6.48
CA GLU A 43 -17.93 8.45 -6.24
C GLU A 43 -18.09 8.76 -4.75
N GLN A 44 -18.67 7.84 -3.97
CA GLN A 44 -18.80 8.00 -2.52
C GLN A 44 -17.43 8.04 -1.83
N ASN A 45 -16.48 7.25 -2.30
CA ASN A 45 -15.10 7.27 -1.78
C ASN A 45 -14.42 8.62 -2.05
N ILE A 46 -14.55 9.15 -3.26
CA ILE A 46 -14.00 10.47 -3.61
C ILE A 46 -14.65 11.58 -2.78
N GLN A 47 -15.96 11.54 -2.62
CA GLN A 47 -16.69 12.53 -1.81
C GLN A 47 -16.27 12.49 -0.33
N ALA A 48 -16.14 11.30 0.24
CA ALA A 48 -15.69 11.13 1.62
C ALA A 48 -14.27 11.68 1.81
N LEU A 49 -13.37 11.36 0.90
CA LEU A 49 -11.98 11.81 0.93
C LEU A 49 -11.88 13.34 0.77
N THR A 50 -12.65 13.90 -0.14
CA THR A 50 -12.72 15.36 -0.35
C THR A 50 -13.21 16.08 0.89
N ARG A 51 -14.32 15.60 1.48
CA ARG A 51 -14.90 16.18 2.69
C ARG A 51 -13.94 16.08 3.87
N PHE A 52 -13.32 14.92 4.05
CA PHE A 52 -12.32 14.74 5.11
C PHE A 52 -11.15 15.71 4.95
N SER A 53 -10.61 15.83 3.73
CA SER A 53 -9.47 16.69 3.44
C SER A 53 -9.77 18.16 3.65
N GLU A 54 -10.98 18.63 3.30
CA GLU A 54 -11.42 20.00 3.55
C GLU A 54 -11.49 20.34 5.03
N ASN A 55 -11.87 19.38 5.87
CA ASN A 55 -12.11 19.58 7.30
C ASN A 55 -10.92 19.18 8.17
N SER A 56 -9.90 18.56 7.60
CA SER A 56 -8.73 18.12 8.36
C SER A 56 -7.91 19.30 8.86
N ARG A 57 -7.54 19.26 10.14
CA ARG A 57 -6.63 20.24 10.77
C ARG A 57 -5.17 19.84 10.73
N ILE A 58 -4.87 18.64 10.23
CA ILE A 58 -3.51 18.18 9.98
C ILE A 58 -3.22 18.24 8.48
N PRO A 59 -1.98 18.58 8.07
CA PRO A 59 -1.58 18.47 6.68
C PRO A 59 -1.85 17.06 6.15
N THR A 60 -2.72 16.96 5.14
CA THR A 60 -3.22 15.70 4.59
C THR A 60 -2.67 15.49 3.20
N TYR A 61 -2.10 14.31 3.00
CA TYR A 61 -1.53 13.84 1.75
C TYR A 61 -2.35 12.66 1.26
N VAL A 62 -2.57 12.58 -0.04
CA VAL A 62 -3.32 11.48 -0.66
C VAL A 62 -2.49 10.86 -1.77
N MET A 63 -2.37 9.54 -1.75
CA MET A 63 -1.67 8.76 -2.75
C MET A 63 -2.53 7.58 -3.19
N LEU A 64 -2.77 7.49 -4.49
CA LEU A 64 -3.35 6.31 -5.13
C LEU A 64 -2.25 5.52 -5.81
N ILE A 65 -2.09 4.26 -5.41
CA ILE A 65 -1.05 3.39 -5.99
C ILE A 65 -1.66 2.66 -7.18
N PRO A 66 -1.13 2.84 -8.39
CA PRO A 66 -1.58 2.11 -9.57
C PRO A 66 -1.30 0.62 -9.40
N THR A 67 -2.18 -0.21 -9.93
CA THR A 67 -2.02 -1.66 -9.86
C THR A 67 -1.13 -2.18 -11.00
N LYS A 68 -0.71 -3.43 -10.87
CA LYS A 68 0.19 -4.07 -11.83
C LYS A 68 -0.34 -4.02 -13.26
N CYS A 69 -1.63 -4.23 -13.50
CA CYS A 69 -2.18 -4.21 -14.85
C CYS A 69 -2.10 -2.83 -15.54
N ALA A 70 -2.04 -1.74 -14.79
CA ALA A 70 -1.83 -0.42 -15.37
C ALA A 70 -0.38 -0.19 -15.79
N ILE A 71 0.56 -0.55 -14.93
CA ILE A 71 1.99 -0.33 -15.19
C ILE A 71 2.54 -1.36 -16.19
N LYS A 72 2.12 -2.61 -16.06
CA LYS A 72 2.51 -3.74 -16.93
C LYS A 72 1.50 -3.99 -18.06
N GLN A 73 0.80 -2.95 -18.52
CA GLN A 73 -0.19 -3.08 -19.59
C GLN A 73 0.37 -3.64 -20.90
N ASN A 74 1.68 -3.50 -21.13
CA ASN A 74 2.38 -4.10 -22.25
C ASN A 74 2.40 -5.64 -22.21
N GLU A 75 2.16 -6.26 -21.05
CA GLU A 75 2.03 -7.70 -20.87
C GLU A 75 0.61 -8.22 -21.20
N ALA A 76 -0.37 -7.32 -21.24
CA ALA A 76 -1.74 -7.67 -21.62
C ALA A 76 -1.88 -7.84 -23.16
N PRO A 77 -2.87 -8.62 -23.63
CA PRO A 77 -3.20 -8.68 -25.04
C PRO A 77 -3.49 -7.28 -25.59
N GLN A 78 -3.03 -6.99 -26.83
CA GLN A 78 -3.12 -5.66 -27.44
C GLN A 78 -4.54 -5.07 -27.50
N ALA A 79 -5.55 -5.93 -27.60
CA ALA A 79 -6.95 -5.53 -27.66
C ALA A 79 -7.66 -5.58 -26.29
N ALA A 80 -6.94 -5.77 -25.18
CA ALA A 80 -7.56 -5.86 -23.86
C ALA A 80 -8.15 -4.52 -23.45
N PRO A 81 -9.44 -4.45 -23.11
CA PRO A 81 -10.11 -3.21 -22.71
C PRO A 81 -9.82 -2.92 -21.21
N LEU A 82 -8.61 -2.50 -20.91
CA LEU A 82 -8.20 -2.17 -19.55
C LEU A 82 -8.77 -0.82 -19.10
N PHE A 83 -9.18 -0.76 -17.84
CA PHE A 83 -9.55 0.50 -17.20
C PHE A 83 -8.36 1.46 -17.18
N ASN A 84 -8.58 2.72 -17.56
CA ASN A 84 -7.52 3.75 -17.61
C ASN A 84 -7.23 4.30 -16.21
N GLN A 85 -6.33 3.66 -15.49
CA GLN A 85 -5.97 4.07 -14.13
C GLN A 85 -5.25 5.42 -14.09
N LYS A 86 -4.45 5.74 -15.11
CA LYS A 86 -3.78 7.04 -15.18
C LYS A 86 -4.77 8.18 -15.19
N GLN A 87 -5.76 8.11 -16.07
CA GLN A 87 -6.82 9.13 -16.18
C GLN A 87 -7.64 9.20 -14.89
N PHE A 88 -7.97 8.07 -14.31
CA PHE A 88 -8.70 7.98 -13.04
C PHE A 88 -7.95 8.69 -11.90
N ILE A 89 -6.65 8.44 -11.76
CA ILE A 89 -5.80 9.07 -10.75
C ILE A 89 -5.77 10.59 -10.97
N GLU A 90 -5.54 11.03 -12.21
CA GLU A 90 -5.50 12.46 -12.56
C GLU A 90 -6.82 13.17 -12.24
N GLN A 91 -7.95 12.58 -12.61
CA GLN A 91 -9.29 13.14 -12.32
C GLN A 91 -9.58 13.18 -10.82
N SER A 92 -9.20 12.14 -10.09
CA SER A 92 -9.35 12.08 -8.63
C SER A 92 -8.52 13.17 -7.94
N TYR A 93 -7.29 13.36 -8.37
CA TYR A 93 -6.39 14.38 -7.83
C TYR A 93 -6.88 15.80 -8.14
N ASN A 94 -7.47 16.02 -9.30
CA ASN A 94 -8.08 17.32 -9.63
C ASN A 94 -9.20 17.69 -8.66
N ARG A 95 -9.96 16.73 -8.17
CA ARG A 95 -11.01 16.97 -7.17
C ARG A 95 -10.46 17.30 -5.77
N LEU A 96 -9.21 17.00 -5.52
CA LEU A 96 -8.53 17.25 -4.24
C LEU A 96 -7.70 18.54 -4.24
N LEU A 97 -7.62 19.25 -5.36
CA LEU A 97 -6.85 20.50 -5.46
C LEU A 97 -7.30 21.51 -4.40
N GLY A 98 -6.32 22.07 -3.68
CA GLY A 98 -6.57 23.02 -2.59
C GLY A 98 -7.11 22.41 -1.29
N LYS A 99 -7.33 21.08 -1.24
CA LYS A 99 -7.88 20.35 -0.08
C LYS A 99 -6.88 19.39 0.54
N ALA A 100 -6.13 18.68 -0.28
CA ALA A 100 -5.05 17.79 0.12
C ALA A 100 -3.85 17.95 -0.80
N THR A 101 -2.69 17.55 -0.33
CA THR A 101 -1.50 17.41 -1.16
C THR A 101 -1.50 16.03 -1.79
N VAL A 102 -1.56 15.97 -3.11
CA VAL A 102 -1.55 14.71 -3.84
C VAL A 102 -0.13 14.24 -4.14
N VAL A 103 0.08 12.94 -4.10
CA VAL A 103 1.36 12.28 -4.42
C VAL A 103 1.15 11.42 -5.65
N ASP A 104 1.70 11.85 -6.79
CA ASP A 104 1.55 11.14 -8.05
C ASP A 104 2.77 10.25 -8.33
N VAL A 105 2.60 8.96 -8.12
CA VAL A 105 3.66 7.96 -8.34
C VAL A 105 3.54 7.26 -9.70
N TYR A 106 2.46 7.50 -10.43
CA TYR A 106 2.22 6.83 -11.70
C TYR A 106 3.33 7.08 -12.73
N PRO A 107 3.76 8.34 -13.00
CA PRO A 107 4.80 8.59 -13.99
C PRO A 107 6.11 7.90 -13.68
N THR A 108 6.52 7.88 -12.42
CA THR A 108 7.76 7.22 -11.99
C THR A 108 7.69 5.71 -12.18
N LEU A 109 6.62 5.07 -11.76
CA LEU A 109 6.45 3.63 -11.95
C LEU A 109 6.36 3.27 -13.43
N PHE A 110 5.59 4.03 -14.21
CA PHE A 110 5.46 3.78 -15.64
C PHE A 110 6.78 3.95 -16.40
N SER A 111 7.60 4.91 -16.02
CA SER A 111 8.94 5.11 -16.62
C SER A 111 9.90 3.94 -16.39
N LYS A 112 9.60 3.07 -15.43
CA LYS A 112 10.41 1.93 -15.02
C LYS A 112 9.68 0.59 -15.22
N LEU A 113 8.71 0.57 -16.13
CA LEU A 113 7.83 -0.59 -16.37
C LEU A 113 8.58 -1.88 -16.79
N ASP A 114 9.82 -1.77 -17.27
CA ASP A 114 10.69 -2.87 -17.63
C ASP A 114 11.44 -3.48 -16.43
N GLN A 115 11.34 -2.88 -15.26
CA GLN A 115 11.93 -3.40 -14.04
C GLN A 115 10.92 -4.25 -13.24
N ASP A 116 11.43 -5.00 -12.26
CA ASP A 116 10.62 -5.86 -11.38
C ASP A 116 9.93 -5.04 -10.28
N LEU A 117 8.99 -4.20 -10.66
CA LEU A 117 8.26 -3.32 -9.73
C LEU A 117 7.19 -4.03 -8.94
N TYR A 118 6.62 -5.09 -9.51
CA TYR A 118 5.60 -5.95 -8.92
C TYR A 118 6.08 -7.39 -8.97
N TYR A 119 5.61 -8.21 -8.02
CA TYR A 119 5.89 -9.64 -8.09
C TYR A 119 5.25 -10.29 -9.33
N LYS A 120 5.90 -11.28 -9.90
CA LYS A 120 5.35 -12.06 -11.03
C LYS A 120 4.08 -12.80 -10.65
N THR A 121 4.03 -13.25 -9.40
CA THR A 121 3.02 -14.18 -8.89
C THR A 121 2.06 -13.55 -7.86
N ALA A 122 2.20 -12.25 -7.60
CA ALA A 122 1.38 -11.51 -6.64
C ALA A 122 1.09 -10.08 -7.14
N PRO A 123 0.02 -9.43 -6.64
CA PRO A 123 -0.32 -8.06 -7.04
C PRO A 123 0.58 -6.99 -6.39
N ASP A 124 1.34 -7.36 -5.37
CA ASP A 124 2.07 -6.44 -4.52
C ASP A 124 3.30 -5.85 -5.21
N LEU A 125 3.68 -4.63 -4.81
CA LEU A 125 4.97 -4.05 -5.13
C LEU A 125 6.09 -4.90 -4.53
N THR A 126 7.15 -5.10 -5.31
CA THR A 126 8.42 -5.61 -4.77
C THR A 126 9.08 -4.54 -3.90
N ALA A 127 10.15 -4.89 -3.19
CA ALA A 127 10.96 -3.90 -2.49
C ALA A 127 11.48 -2.80 -3.44
N LEU A 128 11.85 -3.15 -4.66
CA LEU A 128 12.28 -2.19 -5.68
C LEU A 128 11.15 -1.24 -6.07
N GLY A 129 9.95 -1.76 -6.33
CA GLY A 129 8.76 -0.92 -6.60
C GLY A 129 8.43 -0.03 -5.42
N GLY A 130 8.48 -0.57 -4.21
CA GLY A 130 8.31 0.18 -2.96
C GLY A 130 9.34 1.30 -2.80
N TYR A 131 10.59 1.05 -3.18
CA TYR A 131 11.64 2.08 -3.15
C TYR A 131 11.32 3.24 -4.10
N TYR A 132 10.87 2.99 -5.31
CA TYR A 132 10.54 4.07 -6.24
C TYR A 132 9.31 4.88 -5.81
N VAL A 133 8.31 4.24 -5.22
CA VAL A 133 7.19 4.96 -4.58
C VAL A 133 7.70 5.81 -3.42
N TYR A 134 8.58 5.25 -2.59
CA TYR A 134 9.20 5.96 -1.48
C TYR A 134 9.96 7.22 -1.92
N GLU A 135 10.73 7.18 -3.01
CA GLU A 135 11.48 8.34 -3.49
C GLU A 135 10.55 9.54 -3.77
N VAL A 136 9.44 9.31 -4.44
CA VAL A 136 8.44 10.34 -4.74
C VAL A 136 7.75 10.81 -3.47
N LEU A 137 7.29 9.87 -2.65
CA LEU A 137 6.54 10.17 -1.43
C LEU A 137 7.41 10.93 -0.41
N ALA A 138 8.64 10.52 -0.21
CA ALA A 138 9.55 11.17 0.73
C ALA A 138 9.76 12.65 0.39
N GLN A 139 9.97 12.98 -0.89
CA GLN A 139 10.11 14.35 -1.36
C GLN A 139 8.84 15.17 -1.12
N ARG A 140 7.67 14.61 -1.37
CA ARG A 140 6.40 15.31 -1.10
C ARG A 140 6.16 15.54 0.39
N LEU A 141 6.72 14.68 1.24
CA LEU A 141 6.69 14.82 2.70
C LEU A 141 7.86 15.65 3.24
N ASP A 142 8.57 16.38 2.39
CA ASP A 142 9.72 17.23 2.72
C ASP A 142 10.91 16.46 3.32
N ASN A 143 11.06 15.20 2.98
CA ASN A 143 12.24 14.40 3.31
C ASN A 143 13.13 14.24 2.09
N THR A 144 14.44 14.19 2.31
CA THR A 144 15.41 13.84 1.26
C THR A 144 15.50 12.31 1.18
N PRO A 145 15.10 11.67 0.07
CA PRO A 145 15.16 10.24 -0.05
C PRO A 145 16.59 9.70 0.14
N LYS A 146 16.71 8.59 0.85
CA LYS A 146 17.96 7.85 0.96
C LYS A 146 18.25 7.16 -0.37
N PRO A 147 19.48 7.26 -0.91
CA PRO A 147 19.82 6.59 -2.16
C PRO A 147 19.84 5.06 -2.00
N GLN A 148 19.62 4.33 -3.10
CA GLN A 148 19.59 2.86 -3.06
C GLN A 148 20.87 2.25 -2.49
N GLU A 149 22.02 2.82 -2.80
CA GLU A 149 23.33 2.36 -2.32
C GLU A 149 23.50 2.42 -0.79
N ASP A 150 22.65 3.14 -0.09
CA ASP A 150 22.66 3.18 1.38
C ASP A 150 21.93 1.99 2.02
N PHE A 151 21.33 1.13 1.21
CA PHE A 151 20.64 -0.06 1.68
C PHE A 151 21.40 -1.32 1.31
N ASP A 152 21.52 -2.24 2.28
CA ASP A 152 21.96 -3.59 2.01
C ASP A 152 20.75 -4.45 1.60
N ILE A 153 20.91 -5.20 0.53
CA ILE A 153 19.87 -6.07 0.00
C ILE A 153 20.12 -7.49 0.51
N GLN A 154 19.12 -8.02 1.21
CA GLN A 154 19.09 -9.40 1.69
C GLN A 154 18.02 -10.18 0.94
N TYR A 155 18.40 -11.28 0.32
CA TYR A 155 17.49 -12.19 -0.36
C TYR A 155 16.98 -13.24 0.65
N ILE A 156 15.66 -13.20 0.93
CA ILE A 156 15.03 -14.05 1.95
C ILE A 156 14.61 -15.39 1.35
N THR A 157 14.02 -15.38 0.17
CA THR A 157 13.58 -16.59 -0.53
C THR A 157 13.68 -16.40 -2.03
N HIS A 158 13.91 -17.49 -2.75
CA HIS A 158 13.86 -17.57 -4.21
C HIS A 158 12.68 -18.43 -4.69
N SER A 159 11.74 -18.74 -3.80
CA SER A 159 10.66 -19.70 -4.05
C SER A 159 9.29 -19.17 -3.65
N TYR A 160 9.08 -17.85 -3.74
CA TYR A 160 7.81 -17.25 -3.40
C TYR A 160 6.81 -17.36 -4.56
N TYR A 161 5.66 -17.96 -4.25
CA TYR A 161 4.48 -18.00 -5.13
C TYR A 161 3.31 -17.30 -4.41
N GLY A 162 2.90 -16.13 -4.94
CA GLY A 162 1.91 -15.30 -4.27
C GLY A 162 0.47 -15.59 -4.67
N LYS A 163 -0.41 -14.68 -4.26
CA LYS A 163 -1.87 -14.82 -4.37
C LYS A 163 -2.37 -14.97 -5.80
N THR A 164 -1.75 -14.28 -6.76
CA THR A 164 -2.18 -14.37 -8.17
C THR A 164 -1.90 -15.76 -8.72
N TYR A 165 -0.75 -16.33 -8.39
CA TYR A 165 -0.40 -17.70 -8.75
C TYR A 165 -1.39 -18.71 -8.14
N GLN A 166 -1.76 -18.52 -6.87
CA GLN A 166 -2.70 -19.41 -6.20
C GLN A 166 -4.07 -19.41 -6.84
N LYS A 167 -4.54 -18.26 -7.33
CA LYS A 167 -5.81 -18.12 -8.06
C LYS A 167 -5.73 -18.67 -9.48
N SER A 168 -4.56 -18.58 -10.12
CA SER A 168 -4.39 -18.93 -11.51
C SER A 168 -4.45 -20.44 -11.73
N ALA A 169 -5.12 -20.86 -12.78
CA ALA A 169 -5.05 -22.24 -13.26
C ALA A 169 -3.74 -22.50 -14.04
N TYR A 170 -3.08 -21.45 -14.53
CA TYR A 170 -1.78 -21.55 -15.19
C TYR A 170 -0.65 -21.57 -14.17
N LYS A 171 0.19 -22.60 -14.19
CA LYS A 171 1.23 -22.86 -13.17
C LYS A 171 2.67 -22.84 -13.72
N ASP A 172 2.85 -22.63 -15.01
CA ASP A 172 4.19 -22.60 -15.63
C ASP A 172 4.82 -21.20 -15.57
N ILE A 173 4.95 -20.69 -14.34
CA ILE A 173 5.56 -19.41 -13.99
C ILE A 173 6.69 -19.67 -13.02
N SER A 174 7.82 -18.98 -13.19
CA SER A 174 8.91 -19.04 -12.23
C SER A 174 8.53 -18.32 -10.92
N PRO A 175 9.08 -18.81 -9.78
CA PRO A 175 8.82 -18.16 -8.49
C PRO A 175 9.43 -16.77 -8.43
N ASP A 176 8.91 -15.97 -7.52
CA ASP A 176 9.48 -14.69 -7.14
C ASP A 176 10.61 -14.83 -6.13
N ILE A 177 11.44 -13.79 -6.08
CA ILE A 177 12.45 -13.56 -5.06
C ILE A 177 11.93 -12.48 -4.13
N ILE A 178 11.92 -12.73 -2.82
CA ILE A 178 11.69 -11.69 -1.83
C ILE A 178 13.02 -11.14 -1.37
N ALA A 179 13.23 -9.84 -1.61
CA ALA A 179 14.40 -9.10 -1.16
C ALA A 179 13.99 -8.06 -0.11
N LEU A 180 14.81 -7.91 0.92
CA LEU A 180 14.66 -6.88 1.94
C LEU A 180 15.76 -5.84 1.78
N TYR A 181 15.39 -4.56 1.84
CA TYR A 181 16.33 -3.44 1.79
C TYR A 181 16.51 -2.90 3.20
N ARG A 182 17.70 -3.09 3.76
CA ARG A 182 18.05 -2.66 5.12
C ARG A 182 18.92 -1.41 5.08
N TYR A 183 18.43 -0.33 5.70
CA TYR A 183 19.21 0.90 5.83
C TYR A 183 20.34 0.69 6.83
N GLN A 184 21.58 0.91 6.37
CA GLN A 184 22.79 0.59 7.13
C GLN A 184 23.50 1.80 7.73
N LYS A 185 22.95 3.00 7.54
CA LYS A 185 23.55 4.23 8.04
C LYS A 185 22.97 4.61 9.41
N ASN A 186 23.83 5.20 10.29
CA ASN A 186 23.43 5.87 11.53
C ASN A 186 22.79 4.98 12.61
N ASN A 187 23.12 3.69 12.68
CA ASN A 187 22.66 2.77 13.75
C ASN A 187 21.17 2.89 14.07
N ARG A 188 20.32 2.69 13.06
CA ARG A 188 18.87 2.75 13.24
C ARG A 188 18.37 1.53 14.01
N ASN A 189 17.62 1.78 15.08
CA ASN A 189 16.92 0.76 15.83
C ASN A 189 15.41 1.02 15.72
N TYR A 190 14.64 -0.06 15.56
CA TYR A 190 13.20 0.03 15.38
C TYR A 190 12.49 -0.87 16.38
N ILE A 191 11.31 -0.43 16.80
CA ILE A 191 10.33 -1.24 17.52
C ILE A 191 9.04 -1.17 16.73
N VAL A 192 8.55 -2.31 16.28
CA VAL A 192 7.29 -2.47 15.55
C VAL A 192 6.29 -3.12 16.48
N THR A 193 5.21 -2.41 16.79
CA THR A 193 4.16 -2.85 17.68
C THR A 193 2.84 -3.01 16.92
N HIS A 194 2.23 -4.17 17.05
CA HIS A 194 0.89 -4.43 16.55
C HIS A 194 -0.12 -4.18 17.67
N ASN A 195 -1.02 -3.24 17.46
CA ASN A 195 -1.99 -2.78 18.48
C ASN A 195 -3.32 -3.55 18.33
N GLU A 196 -3.28 -4.87 18.42
CA GLU A 196 -4.45 -5.74 18.45
C GLU A 196 -4.87 -6.05 19.90
N GLU A 197 -5.92 -6.87 20.06
CA GLU A 197 -6.37 -7.36 21.35
C GLU A 197 -5.23 -7.94 22.19
N TYR A 198 -4.29 -8.61 21.55
CA TYR A 198 -3.03 -9.08 22.14
C TYR A 198 -1.87 -8.32 21.52
N GLN A 199 -1.44 -7.26 22.18
CA GLN A 199 -0.31 -6.47 21.74
C GLN A 199 0.97 -7.31 21.67
N TYR A 200 1.65 -7.27 20.52
CA TYR A 200 2.95 -7.90 20.35
C TYR A 200 3.91 -6.99 19.57
N THR A 201 5.22 -7.19 19.81
CA THR A 201 6.26 -6.32 19.29
C THR A 201 7.39 -7.09 18.63
N TYR A 202 7.99 -6.45 17.63
CA TYR A 202 9.24 -6.88 17.00
C TYR A 202 10.29 -5.78 17.13
N ASN A 203 11.56 -6.16 17.25
CA ASN A 203 12.68 -5.21 17.24
C ASN A 203 13.30 -5.02 15.84
N THR A 204 12.57 -5.29 14.81
CA THR A 204 12.97 -5.22 13.41
C THR A 204 11.78 -4.84 12.54
N LEU A 205 12.04 -4.16 11.42
CA LEU A 205 11.03 -3.91 10.38
C LEU A 205 10.66 -5.19 9.60
N TYR A 206 11.49 -6.22 9.70
CA TYR A 206 11.39 -7.45 8.92
C TYR A 206 11.49 -8.68 9.84
N PRO A 207 10.41 -9.04 10.54
CA PRO A 207 10.41 -10.20 11.42
C PRO A 207 10.44 -11.51 10.60
N GLU A 208 11.62 -12.00 10.29
CA GLU A 208 11.84 -13.19 9.44
C GLU A 208 11.17 -14.46 10.00
N GLN A 209 10.99 -14.54 11.32
CA GLN A 209 10.29 -15.67 11.95
C GLN A 209 8.85 -15.84 11.46
N MET A 210 8.24 -14.80 10.92
CA MET A 210 6.89 -14.89 10.36
C MET A 210 6.82 -15.73 9.08
N MET A 211 7.92 -15.87 8.35
CA MET A 211 8.01 -16.69 7.14
C MET A 211 7.97 -18.19 7.43
N GLU A 212 8.36 -18.63 8.63
CA GLU A 212 8.36 -20.04 9.01
C GLU A 212 6.97 -20.54 9.43
N VAL A 213 6.07 -19.62 9.78
CA VAL A 213 4.78 -19.93 10.43
C VAL A 213 3.59 -19.77 9.47
N GLY A 214 3.75 -18.99 8.39
CA GLY A 214 2.64 -18.59 7.53
C GLY A 214 2.79 -19.06 6.08
N GLU A 215 1.64 -19.18 5.41
CA GLU A 215 1.56 -19.38 3.95
C GLU A 215 1.84 -18.09 3.16
N ASP A 216 1.81 -16.94 3.84
CA ASP A 216 2.06 -15.61 3.25
C ASP A 216 3.46 -15.12 3.64
N ASP A 217 4.42 -15.32 2.74
CA ASP A 217 5.81 -14.91 2.95
C ASP A 217 5.98 -13.38 3.02
N LEU A 218 5.03 -12.58 2.53
CA LEU A 218 5.05 -11.13 2.64
C LEU A 218 4.76 -10.62 4.05
N SER A 219 4.34 -11.49 4.97
CA SER A 219 4.23 -11.15 6.40
C SER A 219 5.57 -10.75 7.05
N VAL A 220 6.70 -11.02 6.39
CA VAL A 220 8.00 -10.47 6.78
C VAL A 220 8.02 -8.94 6.77
N LEU A 221 7.19 -8.29 5.96
CA LEU A 221 7.04 -6.84 5.99
C LEU A 221 6.25 -6.43 7.24
N LEU A 222 6.95 -5.88 8.22
CA LEU A 222 6.38 -5.37 9.48
C LEU A 222 5.59 -6.40 10.32
N GLY A 223 5.59 -7.66 9.94
CA GLY A 223 4.76 -8.70 10.55
C GLY A 223 3.38 -8.86 9.91
N GLY A 224 3.16 -8.25 8.74
CA GLY A 224 1.89 -8.27 8.01
C GLY A 224 0.91 -7.17 8.41
N ASP A 225 -0.19 -7.06 7.68
CA ASP A 225 -1.26 -6.11 7.97
C ASP A 225 -2.21 -6.69 9.03
N THR A 226 -2.12 -6.14 10.24
CA THR A 226 -3.01 -6.49 11.36
C THR A 226 -4.00 -5.37 11.68
N GLY A 227 -4.01 -4.32 10.86
CA GLY A 227 -4.94 -3.19 10.99
C GLY A 227 -4.41 -2.01 11.79
N ASP A 228 -3.44 -2.20 12.69
CA ASP A 228 -2.87 -1.11 13.49
C ASP A 228 -1.44 -1.42 13.89
N ILE A 229 -0.49 -0.75 13.23
CA ILE A 229 0.95 -0.98 13.41
C ILE A 229 1.61 0.36 13.79
N THR A 230 2.34 0.37 14.89
CA THR A 230 3.17 1.51 15.27
C THR A 230 4.64 1.17 15.17
N ILE A 231 5.39 1.98 14.44
CA ILE A 231 6.83 1.87 14.28
C ILE A 231 7.47 3.03 15.01
N ARG A 232 8.33 2.72 15.97
CA ARG A 232 9.17 3.71 16.65
C ARG A 232 10.64 3.47 16.30
N SER A 233 11.36 4.55 16.06
CA SER A 233 12.80 4.53 15.82
C SER A 233 13.56 5.22 16.95
N ASN A 234 14.88 5.07 16.95
CA ASN A 234 15.77 5.81 17.84
C ASN A 234 16.13 7.22 17.34
N LEU A 235 15.45 7.72 16.30
CA LEU A 235 15.58 9.09 15.84
C LEU A 235 15.16 10.08 16.93
N LYS A 236 16.03 11.04 17.20
CA LYS A 236 15.75 12.15 18.13
C LYS A 236 15.21 13.34 17.35
N ASN A 237 14.11 13.17 16.67
CA ASN A 237 13.35 14.24 16.03
C ASN A 237 11.87 14.11 16.43
N GLU A 238 11.09 15.09 16.09
CA GLU A 238 9.64 15.10 16.35
C GLU A 238 8.83 14.74 15.11
N ASN A 239 9.47 14.14 14.11
CA ASN A 239 8.80 13.76 12.87
C ASN A 239 7.91 12.55 13.12
N THR A 240 6.62 12.76 12.99
CA THR A 240 5.58 11.72 13.13
C THR A 240 4.70 11.69 11.91
N LEU A 241 4.29 10.50 11.50
CA LEU A 241 3.44 10.28 10.35
C LEU A 241 2.34 9.26 10.68
N LEU A 242 1.09 9.65 10.42
CA LEU A 242 -0.04 8.73 10.43
C LEU A 242 -0.35 8.32 8.99
N ILE A 243 -0.36 7.02 8.74
CA ILE A 243 -0.73 6.44 7.45
C ILE A 243 -2.06 5.71 7.62
N VAL A 244 -3.05 6.09 6.84
CA VAL A 244 -4.34 5.41 6.75
C VAL A 244 -4.47 4.83 5.35
N GLY A 245 -4.67 3.52 5.25
CA GLY A 245 -4.73 2.89 3.94
C GLY A 245 -4.91 1.38 3.98
N ASP A 246 -4.56 0.75 2.87
CA ASP A 246 -4.55 -0.70 2.71
C ASP A 246 -3.11 -1.26 2.70
N ASP A 247 -2.99 -2.57 2.53
CA ASP A 247 -1.71 -3.27 2.54
C ASP A 247 -0.78 -2.92 1.36
N SER A 248 -1.28 -2.22 0.34
CA SER A 248 -0.47 -1.81 -0.82
C SER A 248 0.71 -0.91 -0.46
N ILE A 249 0.63 -0.18 0.67
CA ILE A 249 1.70 0.71 1.16
C ILE A 249 2.77 -0.03 1.97
N LEU A 250 2.54 -1.26 2.42
CA LEU A 250 3.48 -1.98 3.30
C LEU A 250 4.89 -2.10 2.72
N PRO A 251 5.09 -2.34 1.41
CA PRO A 251 6.44 -2.36 0.84
C PRO A 251 7.18 -1.01 0.87
N VAL A 252 6.45 0.08 1.08
CA VAL A 252 6.99 1.45 1.11
C VAL A 252 7.38 1.89 2.51
N ILE A 253 6.63 1.46 3.52
CA ILE A 253 6.77 1.91 4.92
C ILE A 253 8.18 1.69 5.47
N PRO A 254 8.87 0.56 5.24
CA PRO A 254 10.21 0.36 5.77
C PRO A 254 11.22 1.42 5.33
N PHE A 255 11.08 1.94 4.11
CA PHE A 255 11.92 3.04 3.62
C PHE A 255 11.62 4.36 4.33
N LEU A 256 10.34 4.66 4.56
CA LEU A 256 9.92 5.86 5.29
C LEU A 256 10.41 5.87 6.74
N ALA A 257 10.51 4.70 7.35
CA ALA A 257 10.92 4.56 8.75
C ALA A 257 12.29 5.21 9.06
N ALA A 258 13.15 5.37 8.05
CA ALA A 258 14.44 6.03 8.19
C ALA A 258 14.33 7.53 8.51
N HIS A 259 13.16 8.15 8.32
CA HIS A 259 12.94 9.60 8.46
C HIS A 259 12.11 10.01 9.69
N TYR A 260 11.47 9.07 10.37
CA TYR A 260 10.47 9.35 11.39
C TYR A 260 10.85 8.76 12.73
N SER A 261 10.57 9.49 13.81
CA SER A 261 10.64 8.96 15.18
C SER A 261 9.47 7.99 15.42
N GLN A 262 8.32 8.23 14.78
CA GLN A 262 7.16 7.38 14.87
C GLN A 262 6.34 7.41 13.58
N ILE A 263 5.96 6.22 13.11
CA ILE A 263 4.94 6.02 12.07
C ILE A 263 3.85 5.12 12.66
N ARG A 264 2.59 5.48 12.47
CA ARG A 264 1.47 4.59 12.73
C ARG A 264 0.74 4.33 11.42
N PHE A 265 0.55 3.05 11.10
CA PHE A 265 -0.26 2.60 9.98
C PHE A 265 -1.57 2.01 10.51
N ILE A 266 -2.67 2.46 9.92
CA ILE A 266 -4.02 2.00 10.27
C ILE A 266 -4.74 1.59 9.00
N ASP A 267 -5.22 0.35 8.97
CA ASP A 267 -6.19 -0.15 8.01
C ASP A 267 -7.59 -0.12 8.66
N LEU A 268 -8.47 0.69 8.12
CA LEU A 268 -9.81 0.91 8.70
C LEU A 268 -10.79 -0.23 8.42
N GLU A 269 -10.42 -1.21 7.61
CA GLU A 269 -11.33 -2.26 7.10
C GLU A 269 -12.08 -2.97 8.23
N GLN A 270 -11.38 -3.37 9.29
CA GLN A 270 -11.94 -4.13 10.42
C GLN A 270 -12.39 -3.24 11.58
N MET A 271 -12.27 -1.94 11.46
CA MET A 271 -12.59 -1.00 12.54
C MET A 271 -14.02 -0.50 12.43
N SER A 272 -14.70 -0.38 13.60
CA SER A 272 -15.97 0.30 13.69
C SER A 272 -15.78 1.82 13.71
N ALA A 273 -16.86 2.58 13.43
CA ALA A 273 -16.85 4.03 13.54
C ALA A 273 -16.39 4.52 14.92
N GLU A 274 -16.85 3.86 15.98
CA GLU A 274 -16.49 4.21 17.37
C GLU A 274 -15.00 3.99 17.64
N GLU A 275 -14.41 2.92 17.13
CA GLU A 275 -12.98 2.64 17.25
C GLU A 275 -12.15 3.67 16.49
N ILE A 276 -12.59 4.06 15.28
CA ILE A 276 -11.91 5.07 14.46
C ILE A 276 -11.94 6.44 15.13
N GLU A 277 -13.06 6.83 15.72
CA GLU A 277 -13.24 8.12 16.42
C GLU A 277 -12.31 8.26 17.62
N LYS A 278 -11.87 7.16 18.22
CA LYS A 278 -10.92 7.15 19.35
C LYS A 278 -9.46 7.38 18.93
N ILE A 279 -9.15 7.32 17.65
CA ILE A 279 -7.81 7.56 17.15
C ILE A 279 -7.52 9.05 17.25
N ASP A 280 -6.52 9.42 18.04
CA ASP A 280 -6.05 10.80 18.12
C ASP A 280 -5.10 11.11 16.98
N CYS A 281 -5.63 11.71 15.91
CA CYS A 281 -4.83 12.09 14.75
C CYS A 281 -3.98 13.34 15.02
N SER A 282 -4.29 14.13 16.04
CA SER A 282 -3.59 15.38 16.35
C SER A 282 -2.15 15.17 16.88
N ASP A 283 -1.83 13.96 17.34
CA ASP A 283 -0.49 13.60 17.79
C ASP A 283 0.54 13.48 16.63
N TYR A 284 0.06 13.55 15.39
CA TYR A 284 0.90 13.37 14.20
C TYR A 284 1.04 14.69 13.46
N GLN A 285 2.26 14.98 12.97
CA GLN A 285 2.53 16.20 12.22
C GLN A 285 1.89 16.17 10.83
N ARG A 286 1.74 14.99 10.25
CA ARG A 286 1.18 14.79 8.90
C ARG A 286 0.39 13.49 8.85
N MET A 287 -0.57 13.47 7.92
CA MET A 287 -1.34 12.28 7.60
C MET A 287 -1.19 11.95 6.12
N LEU A 288 -0.95 10.69 5.81
CA LEU A 288 -1.02 10.13 4.47
C LEU A 288 -2.20 9.17 4.38
N ILE A 289 -3.07 9.40 3.41
CA ILE A 289 -4.11 8.45 3.02
C ILE A 289 -3.65 7.77 1.74
N SER A 290 -3.44 6.46 1.79
CA SER A 290 -2.89 5.68 0.68
C SER A 290 -3.69 4.42 0.43
N TYR A 291 -4.23 4.30 -0.78
CA TYR A 291 -4.97 3.13 -1.24
C TYR A 291 -4.49 2.70 -2.61
N SER A 292 -4.55 1.40 -2.88
CA SER A 292 -4.46 0.93 -4.26
C SER A 292 -5.68 1.39 -5.07
N VAL A 293 -5.51 1.58 -6.35
CA VAL A 293 -6.64 1.88 -7.25
C VAL A 293 -7.70 0.79 -7.18
N ASP A 294 -7.30 -0.47 -7.05
CA ASP A 294 -8.22 -1.61 -6.92
C ASP A 294 -9.17 -1.45 -5.72
N THR A 295 -8.64 -1.19 -4.54
CA THR A 295 -9.44 -0.93 -3.34
C THR A 295 -10.35 0.29 -3.54
N PHE A 296 -9.81 1.36 -4.11
CA PHE A 296 -10.53 2.62 -4.26
C PHE A 296 -11.74 2.53 -5.19
N ILE A 297 -11.67 1.70 -6.23
CA ILE A 297 -12.75 1.56 -7.21
C ILE A 297 -13.75 0.44 -6.89
N HIS A 298 -13.46 -0.44 -5.93
CA HIS A 298 -14.29 -1.62 -5.64
C HIS A 298 -14.80 -1.71 -4.20
N GLN A 299 -14.14 -1.07 -3.23
CA GLN A 299 -14.45 -1.20 -1.82
C GLN A 299 -14.95 0.12 -1.23
N ASP A 300 -15.59 0.05 -0.08
CA ASP A 300 -16.15 1.20 0.62
C ASP A 300 -15.34 1.63 1.85
N VAL A 301 -14.22 0.96 2.14
CA VAL A 301 -13.37 1.26 3.31
C VAL A 301 -12.91 2.71 3.33
N VAL A 302 -12.67 3.32 2.17
CA VAL A 302 -12.26 4.74 2.08
C VAL A 302 -13.26 5.67 2.73
N GLN A 303 -14.55 5.34 2.71
CA GLN A 303 -15.60 6.15 3.31
C GLN A 303 -15.46 6.28 4.82
N LYS A 304 -14.78 5.33 5.46
CA LYS A 304 -14.54 5.34 6.91
C LYS A 304 -13.61 6.47 7.38
N VAL A 305 -12.87 7.13 6.46
CA VAL A 305 -12.00 8.27 6.82
C VAL A 305 -12.78 9.42 7.46
N VAL A 306 -14.08 9.55 7.19
CA VAL A 306 -14.92 10.60 7.78
C VAL A 306 -15.06 10.48 9.30
N TYR A 307 -14.80 9.30 9.87
CA TYR A 307 -14.83 9.07 11.31
C TYR A 307 -13.52 9.45 12.02
N LEU A 308 -12.44 9.71 11.27
CA LEU A 308 -11.18 10.15 11.84
C LEU A 308 -11.31 11.55 12.44
N ASN A 309 -10.86 11.71 13.67
CA ASN A 309 -10.88 12.99 14.37
C ASN A 309 -9.51 13.65 14.29
N THR A 310 -9.42 14.78 13.57
CA THR A 310 -8.20 15.57 13.44
C THR A 310 -8.15 16.77 14.36
N GLN A 311 -9.16 16.97 15.22
CA GLN A 311 -9.21 18.07 16.17
C GLN A 311 -8.38 17.75 17.41
N ASP A 312 -7.73 18.77 17.97
CA ASP A 312 -7.05 18.62 19.25
C ASP A 312 -8.09 18.34 20.35
N GLN A 313 -8.01 17.15 20.93
CA GLN A 313 -8.95 16.72 21.96
C GLN A 313 -8.79 17.51 23.27
N GLU A 314 -7.59 18.01 23.58
CA GLU A 314 -7.39 18.85 24.74
C GLU A 314 -8.02 20.24 24.57
N GLU A 315 -7.85 20.83 23.38
CA GLU A 315 -8.50 22.09 23.04
C GLU A 315 -10.02 21.95 23.08
N MET A 316 -10.58 20.85 22.55
CA MET A 316 -12.01 20.56 22.61
C MET A 316 -12.53 20.39 24.03
N LYS A 317 -11.79 19.72 24.92
CA LYS A 317 -12.15 19.61 26.35
C LYS A 317 -12.15 20.97 27.04
N THR A 318 -11.17 21.80 26.72
CA THR A 318 -11.07 23.17 27.26
C THR A 318 -12.26 24.03 26.82
N ILE A 319 -12.62 23.94 25.54
CA ILE A 319 -13.79 24.66 24.99
C ILE A 319 -15.09 24.14 25.65
N GLN A 320 -15.24 22.82 25.78
CA GLN A 320 -16.42 22.24 26.43
C GLN A 320 -16.55 22.64 27.91
N GLN A 321 -15.43 22.73 28.65
CA GLN A 321 -15.41 23.20 30.03
C GLN A 321 -15.73 24.69 30.16
N ALA A 322 -15.31 25.50 29.19
CA ALA A 322 -15.58 26.94 29.17
C ALA A 322 -17.03 27.28 28.79
N VAL A 323 -17.75 26.36 28.15
CA VAL A 323 -19.14 26.54 27.70
C VAL A 323 -20.17 25.92 28.70
N GLN A 324 -19.71 25.16 29.70
CA GLN A 324 -20.61 24.70 30.78
C GLN A 324 -20.90 25.85 31.75
N PRO A 325 -22.19 26.19 31.98
CA PRO A 325 -22.60 27.31 32.81
C PRO A 325 -22.31 27.12 34.30
#